data_831b0e8efa4b40d3d6f36226a7cc3ecc
#
_entry.id   831b0e8efa4b40d3d6f36226a7cc3ecc
#
_cell.length_a   1.000
_cell.length_b   1.000
_cell.length_c   1.000
_cell.angle_alpha   90.00
_cell.angle_beta   90.00
_cell.angle_gamma   90.00
#
_symmetry.space_group_name_H-M   'P 1'
#
loop_
_entity.id
_entity.type
_entity.pdbx_description
1 polymer ?
#
loop_
_entity_poly.entity_id
_entity_poly.type
_entity_poly.pdbx_seq_one_letter_code
_entity_poly.pdbx_strand_id
1 'polypeptide(L)'
;ADLIVVNETEAEFYGDALHRGGGRVVVTRGAKGAAMYQRGVEMAWATPPQVEAVDATGAGDAFVAAITVALLDGMAPDQALRFACAAGALAATRPGAQPSLGTREEVEALLS
;
A
#
# COMPACT_ATOMS: atom_id res chain seq x y z
N ALA A 1 16.53 6.05 0.34
CA ALA A 1 15.95 5.42 1.51
C ALA A 1 15.28 4.11 1.14
N ASP A 2 15.51 3.08 1.92
CA ASP A 2 14.96 1.78 1.65
C ASP A 2 13.48 1.72 2.03
N LEU A 3 12.71 1.08 1.17
CA LEU A 3 11.30 0.83 1.40
C LEU A 3 11.06 -0.67 1.37
N ILE A 4 10.48 -1.20 2.43
CA ILE A 4 10.12 -2.61 2.52
C ILE A 4 8.60 -2.68 2.65
N VAL A 5 7.95 -3.47 1.79
CA VAL A 5 6.51 -3.69 1.86
C VAL A 5 6.26 -5.17 2.16
N VAL A 6 5.56 -5.43 3.23
CA VAL A 6 5.26 -6.80 3.67
C VAL A 6 3.78 -6.90 4.07
N ASN A 7 3.25 -8.13 4.06
CA ASN A 7 1.92 -8.36 4.63
C ASN A 7 2.03 -8.70 6.11
N GLU A 8 0.90 -8.85 6.79
CA GLU A 8 0.87 -9.16 8.23
C GLU A 8 1.64 -10.43 8.58
N THR A 9 1.49 -11.47 7.78
CA THR A 9 2.15 -12.76 8.02
C THR A 9 3.66 -12.62 7.92
N GLU A 10 4.12 -11.93 6.89
CA GLU A 10 5.55 -11.67 6.70
C GLU A 10 6.10 -10.78 7.82
N ALA A 11 5.34 -9.78 8.23
CA ALA A 11 5.76 -8.90 9.33
C ALA A 11 5.94 -9.66 10.63
N GLU A 12 5.02 -10.58 10.93
CA GLU A 12 5.15 -11.46 12.10
C GLU A 12 6.38 -12.34 12.02
N PHE A 13 6.63 -12.91 10.85
CA PHE A 13 7.75 -13.82 10.62
C PHE A 13 9.09 -13.12 10.84
N TYR A 14 9.26 -11.93 10.30
CA TYR A 14 10.53 -11.21 10.39
C TYR A 14 10.68 -10.43 11.70
N GLY A 15 9.58 -10.03 12.30
CA GLY A 15 9.60 -9.32 13.58
C GLY A 15 10.47 -8.07 13.56
N ASP A 16 11.26 -7.88 14.61
CA ASP A 16 12.09 -6.69 14.77
C ASP A 16 13.17 -6.52 13.70
N ALA A 17 13.52 -7.59 13.01
CA ALA A 17 14.54 -7.53 11.96
C ALA A 17 14.16 -6.54 10.85
N LEU A 18 12.86 -6.36 10.60
CA LEU A 18 12.38 -5.41 9.59
C LEU A 18 12.80 -3.97 9.89
N HIS A 19 12.93 -3.62 11.15
CA HIS A 19 13.15 -2.24 11.57
C HIS A 19 14.60 -1.88 11.81
N ARG A 20 15.49 -2.85 11.72
CA ARG A 20 16.92 -2.64 12.03
C ARG A 20 17.65 -1.76 11.04
N GLY A 21 17.21 -1.75 9.80
CA GLY A 21 17.87 -0.99 8.74
C GLY A 21 17.59 0.51 8.74
N GLY A 22 16.67 0.98 9.56
CA GLY A 22 16.30 2.40 9.62
C GLY A 22 15.46 2.88 8.45
N GLY A 23 15.16 2.02 7.46
CA GLY A 23 14.30 2.35 6.35
C GLY A 23 12.82 2.32 6.72
N ARG A 24 11.98 2.70 5.77
CA ARG A 24 10.53 2.66 5.95
C ARG A 24 9.98 1.27 5.68
N VAL A 25 9.09 0.83 6.55
CA VAL A 25 8.43 -0.46 6.43
C VAL A 25 6.93 -0.24 6.33
N VAL A 26 6.32 -0.77 5.28
CA VAL A 26 4.86 -0.72 5.11
C VAL A 26 4.31 -2.13 5.33
N VAL A 27 3.38 -2.24 6.27
CA VAL A 27 2.70 -3.51 6.56
C VAL A 27 1.29 -3.42 6.01
N THR A 28 0.96 -4.30 5.07
CA THR A 28 -0.38 -4.36 4.49
C THR A 28 -1.24 -5.37 5.24
N ARG A 29 -2.51 -5.02 5.43
CA ARG A 29 -3.47 -5.84 6.18
C ARG A 29 -4.77 -6.07 5.39
N GLY A 30 -4.65 -6.17 4.07
CA GLY A 30 -5.80 -6.38 3.19
C GLY A 30 -6.85 -5.29 3.36
N ALA A 31 -8.10 -5.69 3.58
CA ALA A 31 -9.21 -4.74 3.72
C ALA A 31 -9.09 -3.86 4.96
N LYS A 32 -8.24 -4.21 5.91
CA LYS A 32 -8.02 -3.40 7.12
C LYS A 32 -7.09 -2.21 6.89
N GLY A 33 -6.40 -2.18 5.77
CA GLY A 33 -5.55 -1.07 5.42
C GLY A 33 -4.06 -1.37 5.46
N ALA A 34 -3.27 -0.33 5.68
CA ALA A 34 -1.82 -0.43 5.74
C ALA A 34 -1.27 0.58 6.73
N ALA A 35 -0.13 0.26 7.30
CA ALA A 35 0.58 1.17 8.20
C ALA A 35 2.02 1.30 7.76
N MET A 36 2.60 2.46 7.97
CA MET A 36 3.99 2.73 7.66
C MET A 36 4.76 2.98 8.96
N TYR A 37 5.91 2.34 9.06
CA TYR A 37 6.78 2.43 10.24
C TYR A 37 8.17 2.87 9.82
N GLN A 38 8.85 3.54 10.72
CA GLN A 38 10.27 3.81 10.59
C GLN A 38 10.91 3.59 11.95
N ARG A 39 11.91 2.71 11.99
CA ARG A 39 12.60 2.33 13.23
C ARG A 39 11.64 1.83 14.31
N GLY A 40 10.61 1.10 13.90
CA GLY A 40 9.61 0.55 14.80
C GLY A 40 8.54 1.54 15.26
N VAL A 41 8.59 2.77 14.82
CA VAL A 41 7.59 3.79 15.18
C VAL A 41 6.61 3.97 14.04
N GLU A 42 5.31 3.90 14.35
CA GLU A 42 4.27 4.10 13.35
C GLU A 42 4.25 5.57 12.91
N MET A 43 4.43 5.79 11.61
CA MET A 43 4.44 7.12 11.01
C MET A 43 3.10 7.51 10.42
N ALA A 44 2.38 6.54 9.88
CA ALA A 44 1.14 6.79 9.17
C ALA A 44 0.32 5.52 9.07
N TRP A 45 -0.97 5.68 8.86
CA TRP A 45 -1.90 4.57 8.72
C TRP A 45 -3.04 5.00 7.81
N ALA A 46 -3.54 4.06 7.00
CA ALA A 46 -4.65 4.34 6.10
C ALA A 46 -5.48 3.09 5.87
N THR A 47 -6.76 3.29 5.62
CA THR A 47 -7.66 2.22 5.21
C THR A 47 -8.02 2.40 3.74
N PRO A 48 -8.24 1.30 2.98
CA PRO A 48 -8.67 1.42 1.61
C PRO A 48 -10.12 1.89 1.53
N PRO A 49 -10.49 2.57 0.43
CA PRO A 49 -11.90 2.86 0.19
C PRO A 49 -12.68 1.56 0.07
N GLN A 50 -13.94 1.58 0.48
CA GLN A 50 -14.79 0.42 0.31
C GLN A 50 -15.21 0.31 -1.15
N VAL A 51 -14.90 -0.83 -1.74
CA VAL A 51 -15.26 -1.13 -3.13
C VAL A 51 -15.77 -2.56 -3.21
N GLU A 52 -16.53 -2.84 -4.25
CA GLU A 52 -16.95 -4.21 -4.51
C GLU A 52 -15.80 -4.94 -5.22
N ALA A 53 -15.10 -5.78 -4.47
CA ALA A 53 -13.97 -6.52 -5.02
C ALA A 53 -14.45 -7.64 -5.92
N VAL A 54 -13.98 -7.64 -7.15
CA VAL A 54 -14.25 -8.69 -8.13
C VAL A 54 -13.13 -9.72 -8.11
N ASP A 55 -11.90 -9.24 -8.04
CA ASP A 55 -10.72 -10.09 -8.07
C ASP A 55 -9.59 -9.38 -7.34
N ALA A 56 -9.09 -9.99 -6.27
CA ALA A 56 -7.99 -9.44 -5.49
C ALA A 56 -6.62 -9.69 -6.12
N THR A 57 -6.57 -10.45 -7.23
CA THR A 57 -5.31 -10.72 -7.93
C THR A 57 -4.71 -9.42 -8.43
N GLY A 58 -3.47 -9.16 -8.05
CA GLY A 58 -2.78 -7.94 -8.47
C GLY A 58 -3.02 -6.73 -7.58
N ALA A 59 -3.94 -6.79 -6.62
CA ALA A 59 -4.17 -5.67 -5.71
C ALA A 59 -2.91 -5.32 -4.90
N GLY A 60 -2.19 -6.34 -4.45
CA GLY A 60 -0.93 -6.14 -3.73
C GLY A 60 0.14 -5.50 -4.60
N ASP A 61 0.24 -5.93 -5.86
CA ASP A 61 1.21 -5.36 -6.81
C ASP A 61 0.87 -3.90 -7.12
N ALA A 62 -0.42 -3.59 -7.28
CA ALA A 62 -0.87 -2.22 -7.50
C ALA A 62 -0.55 -1.33 -6.30
N PHE A 63 -0.72 -1.85 -5.09
CA PHE A 63 -0.36 -1.14 -3.88
C PHE A 63 1.13 -0.81 -3.84
N VAL A 64 1.99 -1.81 -4.08
CA VAL A 64 3.44 -1.64 -4.05
C VAL A 64 3.89 -0.61 -5.08
N ALA A 65 3.38 -0.71 -6.31
CA ALA A 65 3.72 0.24 -7.36
C ALA A 65 3.30 1.66 -6.99
N ALA A 66 2.09 1.81 -6.46
CA ALA A 66 1.56 3.12 -6.11
C ALA A 66 2.29 3.76 -4.94
N ILE A 67 2.61 3.00 -3.88
CA ILE A 67 3.34 3.56 -2.74
C ILE A 67 4.75 4.00 -3.15
N THR A 68 5.39 3.24 -4.03
CA THR A 68 6.72 3.58 -4.53
C THR A 68 6.69 4.89 -5.30
N VAL A 69 5.76 5.02 -6.25
CA VAL A 69 5.62 6.24 -7.06
C VAL A 69 5.27 7.43 -6.18
N ALA A 70 4.34 7.25 -5.25
CA ALA A 70 3.89 8.34 -4.38
C ALA A 70 5.03 8.90 -3.52
N LEU A 71 5.86 8.02 -2.97
CA LEU A 71 6.99 8.44 -2.16
C LEU A 71 8.08 9.09 -3.00
N LEU A 72 8.30 8.60 -4.22
CA LEU A 72 9.24 9.24 -5.16
C LEU A 72 8.78 10.63 -5.56
N ASP A 73 7.47 10.84 -5.67
CA ASP A 73 6.89 12.15 -5.97
C ASP A 73 6.89 13.10 -4.76
N GLY A 74 7.34 12.63 -3.62
CA GLY A 74 7.42 13.47 -2.43
C GLY A 74 6.14 13.60 -1.62
N MET A 75 5.17 12.70 -1.83
CA MET A 75 3.96 12.71 -1.01
C MET A 75 4.29 12.45 0.46
N ALA A 76 3.54 13.08 1.35
CA ALA A 76 3.64 12.80 2.78
C ALA A 76 3.24 11.33 3.04
N PRO A 77 3.80 10.66 4.07
CA PRO A 77 3.53 9.25 4.33
C PRO A 77 2.06 8.88 4.40
N ASP A 78 1.23 9.67 5.06
CA ASP A 78 -0.21 9.41 5.17
C ASP A 78 -0.92 9.52 3.82
N GLN A 79 -0.56 10.51 3.01
CA GLN A 79 -1.10 10.68 1.67
C GLN A 79 -0.65 9.56 0.75
N ALA A 80 0.61 9.16 0.84
CA ALA A 80 1.15 8.08 0.03
C ALA A 80 0.44 6.76 0.35
N LEU A 81 0.19 6.47 1.62
CA LEU A 81 -0.54 5.27 2.02
C LEU A 81 -1.98 5.28 1.52
N ARG A 82 -2.67 6.42 1.62
CA ARG A 82 -4.04 6.54 1.11
C ARG A 82 -4.09 6.31 -0.38
N PHE A 83 -3.15 6.90 -1.11
CA PHE A 83 -3.05 6.71 -2.55
C PHE A 83 -2.83 5.24 -2.90
N ALA A 84 -1.90 4.57 -2.21
CA ALA A 84 -1.59 3.17 -2.45
C ALA A 84 -2.77 2.25 -2.09
N CYS A 85 -3.46 2.52 -0.99
CA CYS A 85 -4.66 1.77 -0.60
C CYS A 85 -5.76 1.91 -1.66
N ALA A 86 -5.94 3.11 -2.20
CA ALA A 86 -6.93 3.35 -3.25
C ALA A 86 -6.55 2.63 -4.54
N ALA A 87 -5.26 2.61 -4.89
CA ALA A 87 -4.79 1.91 -6.07
C ALA A 87 -5.03 0.40 -5.96
N GLY A 88 -4.76 -0.18 -4.79
CA GLY A 88 -5.03 -1.59 -4.53
C GLY A 88 -6.52 -1.91 -4.60
N ALA A 89 -7.36 -1.06 -4.01
CA ALA A 89 -8.80 -1.23 -4.05
C ALA A 89 -9.34 -1.15 -5.48
N LEU A 90 -8.84 -0.20 -6.26
CA LEU A 90 -9.25 -0.06 -7.66
C LEU A 90 -8.86 -1.28 -8.48
N ALA A 91 -7.66 -1.81 -8.28
CA ALA A 91 -7.22 -3.02 -8.96
C ALA A 91 -8.13 -4.21 -8.62
N ALA A 92 -8.59 -4.31 -7.38
CA ALA A 92 -9.47 -5.39 -6.94
C ALA A 92 -10.87 -5.33 -7.60
N THR A 93 -11.26 -4.18 -8.15
CA THR A 93 -12.55 -4.06 -8.86
C THR A 93 -12.49 -4.56 -10.30
N ARG A 94 -11.30 -4.90 -10.81
CA ARG A 94 -11.12 -5.30 -12.20
C ARG A 94 -10.83 -6.79 -12.29
N PRO A 95 -11.51 -7.53 -13.17
CA PRO A 95 -11.27 -8.96 -13.32
C PRO A 95 -9.96 -9.23 -14.05
N GLY A 96 -9.34 -10.36 -13.72
CA GLY A 96 -8.19 -10.86 -14.44
C GLY A 96 -6.87 -10.51 -13.81
N ALA A 97 -5.84 -11.20 -14.26
CA ALA A 97 -4.49 -11.07 -13.73
C ALA A 97 -3.67 -9.94 -14.38
N GLN A 98 -4.28 -9.19 -15.27
CA GLN A 98 -3.58 -8.08 -15.90
C GLN A 98 -3.30 -7.03 -14.83
N PRO A 99 -2.11 -6.44 -14.85
CA PRO A 99 -1.82 -5.37 -13.92
C PRO A 99 -2.81 -4.25 -14.13
N SER A 100 -3.73 -4.17 -13.22
CA SER A 100 -4.74 -3.14 -13.24
C SER A 100 -4.25 -1.97 -12.42
N LEU A 101 -3.06 -1.49 -12.77
CA LEU A 101 -2.60 -0.23 -12.21
C LEU A 101 -3.52 0.83 -12.78
N GLY A 102 -4.42 1.31 -11.97
CA GLY A 102 -5.24 2.43 -12.35
C GLY A 102 -4.33 3.60 -12.70
N THR A 103 -4.81 4.48 -13.56
CA THR A 103 -4.09 5.72 -13.78
C THR A 103 -4.12 6.52 -12.48
N ARG A 104 -3.19 7.44 -12.34
CA ARG A 104 -3.16 8.32 -11.19
C ARG A 104 -4.49 9.05 -11.04
N GLU A 105 -5.07 9.46 -12.17
CA GLU A 105 -6.36 10.15 -12.19
C GLU A 105 -7.49 9.28 -11.64
N GLU A 106 -7.51 8.00 -12.01
CA GLU A 106 -8.51 7.06 -11.52
C GLU A 106 -8.39 6.86 -10.01
N VAL A 107 -7.17 6.73 -9.51
CA VAL A 107 -6.93 6.55 -8.08
C VAL A 107 -7.32 7.79 -7.30
N GLU A 108 -6.96 8.96 -7.80
CA GLU A 108 -7.33 10.22 -7.16
C GLU A 108 -8.83 10.44 -7.15
N ALA A 109 -9.52 10.05 -8.21
CA ALA A 109 -10.98 10.14 -8.27
C ALA A 109 -11.63 9.27 -7.19
N LEU A 110 -11.07 8.10 -6.92
CA LEU A 110 -11.58 7.20 -5.89
C LEU A 110 -11.39 7.79 -4.48
N LEU A 111 -10.38 8.61 -4.29
CA LEU A 111 -10.09 9.27 -3.02
C LEU A 111 -10.94 10.52 -2.78
N SER A 112 -11.55 11.04 -3.82
CA SER A 112 -12.33 12.28 -3.75
C SER A 112 -13.64 12.11 -2.98
#